data_5a3a64e8249c64b1d2e1247b46b0f636
#
_entry.id   5a3a64e8249c64b1d2e1247b46b0f636
#
_cell.length_a   1.000
_cell.length_b   1.000
_cell.length_c   1.000
_cell.angle_alpha   90.00
_cell.angle_beta   90.00
_cell.angle_gamma   90.00
#
_symmetry.space_group_name_H-M   'P 1'
#
loop_
_entity.id
_entity.type
_entity.pdbx_description
1 polymer ?
#
loop_
_entity_poly.entity_id
_entity_poly.type
_entity_poly.pdbx_seq_one_letter_code
_entity_poly.pdbx_strand_id
1 'polypeptide(L)'
;MSYIVRRAVEADACALIELRRKLFAETTFMLWEPAEFSNTADDERKRIARLQGRANCAVLLAEVASQPVGLLTAVGGELNRLRHSATLALGVAKSHWGQGIATAMVREAVSWSTTAGIARLELTVHTTNLAAIAVYLRCGFEVEGRRRKSLFVDGAYVDEYLMSRLAAA
;
A
#
# COMPACT_ATOMS: atom_id res chain seq x y z
N MET A 1 20.32 -6.86 5.62
CA MET A 1 19.67 -6.27 6.82
C MET A 1 18.45 -7.10 7.15
N SER A 2 18.20 -7.34 8.44
CA SER A 2 16.97 -8.01 8.88
C SER A 2 15.83 -6.98 8.96
N TYR A 3 14.67 -7.33 8.43
CA TYR A 3 13.44 -6.55 8.57
C TYR A 3 12.31 -7.46 9.06
N ILE A 4 11.31 -6.89 9.68
CA ILE A 4 10.08 -7.56 10.05
C ILE A 4 8.89 -6.88 9.37
N VAL A 5 7.87 -7.66 9.02
CA VAL A 5 6.58 -7.14 8.58
C VAL A 5 5.54 -7.53 9.61
N ARG A 6 4.79 -6.55 10.10
CA ARG A 6 3.74 -6.77 11.11
C ARG A 6 2.53 -5.87 10.88
N ARG A 7 1.45 -6.16 11.56
CA ARG A 7 0.31 -5.23 11.62
C ARG A 7 0.70 -3.97 12.40
N ALA A 8 0.28 -2.82 11.89
CA ALA A 8 0.37 -1.57 12.63
C ALA A 8 -0.59 -1.58 13.82
N VAL A 9 -0.22 -0.89 14.88
CA VAL A 9 -1.08 -0.61 16.04
C VAL A 9 -1.22 0.90 16.23
N GLU A 10 -2.19 1.35 17.02
CA GLU A 10 -2.43 2.78 17.24
C GLU A 10 -1.19 3.53 17.79
N ALA A 11 -0.35 2.84 18.55
CA ALA A 11 0.91 3.40 19.06
C ALA A 11 1.91 3.75 17.96
N ASP A 12 1.79 3.16 16.76
CA ASP A 12 2.67 3.46 15.63
C ASP A 12 2.33 4.79 14.93
N ALA A 13 1.22 5.43 15.28
CA ALA A 13 0.67 6.58 14.56
C ALA A 13 1.68 7.71 14.34
N CYS A 14 2.46 8.09 15.36
CA CYS A 14 3.47 9.14 15.23
C CYS A 14 4.55 8.77 14.21
N ALA A 15 5.10 7.56 14.31
CA ALA A 15 6.14 7.07 13.39
C ALA A 15 5.61 6.89 11.97
N LEU A 16 4.34 6.47 11.80
CA LEU A 16 3.72 6.32 10.49
C LEU A 16 3.43 7.66 9.81
N ILE A 17 3.08 8.70 10.53
CA ILE A 17 2.94 10.05 9.95
C ILE A 17 4.29 10.54 9.41
N GLU A 18 5.37 10.37 10.16
CA GLU A 18 6.72 10.74 9.69
C GLU A 18 7.13 9.91 8.46
N LEU A 19 6.86 8.60 8.48
CA LEU A 19 7.09 7.76 7.31
C LEU A 19 6.29 8.23 6.09
N ARG A 20 5.00 8.57 6.24
CA ARG A 20 4.16 9.08 5.13
C ARG A 20 4.73 10.36 4.54
N ARG A 21 5.10 11.34 5.38
CA ARG A 21 5.73 12.58 4.93
C ARG A 21 6.99 12.31 4.12
N LYS A 22 7.81 11.38 4.61
CA LYS A 22 9.03 10.94 3.93
C LYS A 22 8.71 10.29 2.57
N LEU A 23 7.77 9.35 2.52
CA LEU A 23 7.37 8.67 1.28
C LEU A 23 6.87 9.66 0.22
N PHE A 24 6.04 10.64 0.60
CA PHE A 24 5.52 11.64 -0.33
C PHE A 24 6.62 12.59 -0.84
N ALA A 25 7.64 12.87 -0.03
CA ALA A 25 8.77 13.72 -0.43
C ALA A 25 9.81 12.98 -1.31
N GLU A 26 9.91 11.65 -1.21
CA GLU A 26 10.96 10.86 -1.86
C GLU A 26 10.62 10.45 -3.30
N THR A 27 9.34 10.51 -3.71
CA THR A 27 8.90 9.99 -5.01
C THR A 27 7.60 10.62 -5.48
N THR A 28 7.45 10.75 -6.80
CA THR A 28 6.22 11.19 -7.47
C THR A 28 5.26 10.03 -7.79
N PHE A 29 5.57 8.81 -7.35
CA PHE A 29 4.69 7.64 -7.54
C PHE A 29 3.57 7.53 -6.51
N MET A 30 3.64 8.31 -5.43
CA MET A 30 2.57 8.38 -4.43
C MET A 30 1.49 9.37 -4.87
N LEU A 31 0.25 9.10 -4.48
CA LEU A 31 -0.90 9.93 -4.89
C LEU A 31 -0.85 11.34 -4.27
N TRP A 32 -0.40 11.46 -3.01
CA TRP A 32 -0.36 12.73 -2.31
C TRP A 32 0.91 13.50 -2.61
N GLU A 33 0.76 14.78 -2.92
CA GLU A 33 1.90 15.70 -2.89
C GLU A 33 2.26 16.08 -1.46
N PRO A 34 3.56 16.37 -1.15
CA PRO A 34 3.96 16.71 0.22
C PRO A 34 3.17 17.87 0.83
N ALA A 35 2.81 18.88 0.03
CA ALA A 35 2.07 20.06 0.48
C ALA A 35 0.59 19.77 0.81
N GLU A 36 0.02 18.72 0.25
CA GLU A 36 -1.38 18.34 0.47
C GLU A 36 -1.56 17.52 1.77
N PHE A 37 -0.48 16.90 2.26
CA PHE A 37 -0.54 16.00 3.40
C PHE A 37 -0.40 16.75 4.73
N SER A 38 -1.53 17.06 5.33
CA SER A 38 -1.64 17.79 6.60
C SER A 38 -2.07 16.92 7.80
N ASN A 39 -2.20 15.61 7.61
CA ASN A 39 -2.68 14.71 8.65
C ASN A 39 -1.75 14.72 9.88
N THR A 40 -2.37 14.64 11.06
CA THR A 40 -1.70 14.55 12.35
C THR A 40 -1.54 13.11 12.82
N ALA A 41 -0.76 12.89 13.87
CA ALA A 41 -0.66 11.57 14.50
C ALA A 41 -2.02 11.11 15.07
N ASP A 42 -2.88 12.03 15.50
CA ASP A 42 -4.23 11.69 15.97
C ASP A 42 -5.12 11.22 14.83
N ASP A 43 -5.04 11.84 13.65
CA ASP A 43 -5.76 11.38 12.46
C ASP A 43 -5.29 9.98 12.03
N GLU A 44 -3.99 9.71 12.08
CA GLU A 44 -3.46 8.38 11.75
C GLU A 44 -3.87 7.33 12.79
N ARG A 45 -3.90 7.68 14.09
CA ARG A 45 -4.40 6.79 15.14
C ARG A 45 -5.85 6.41 14.89
N LYS A 46 -6.72 7.39 14.65
CA LYS A 46 -8.13 7.16 14.30
C LYS A 46 -8.28 6.32 13.03
N ARG A 47 -7.42 6.56 12.03
CA ARG A 47 -7.42 5.79 10.79
C ARG A 47 -7.04 4.34 11.03
N ILE A 48 -5.99 4.07 11.82
CA ILE A 48 -5.57 2.71 12.18
C ILE A 48 -6.71 2.00 12.92
N ALA A 49 -7.26 2.61 13.96
CA ALA A 49 -8.38 2.05 14.74
C ALA A 49 -9.59 1.71 13.85
N ARG A 50 -9.98 2.64 12.97
CA ARG A 50 -11.09 2.43 12.03
C ARG A 50 -10.85 1.26 11.08
N LEU A 51 -9.64 1.12 10.53
CA LEU A 51 -9.32 0.04 9.61
C LEU A 51 -9.19 -1.30 10.34
N GLN A 52 -8.63 -1.33 11.54
CA GLN A 52 -8.54 -2.54 12.36
C GLN A 52 -9.92 -3.06 12.81
N GLY A 53 -10.89 -2.17 13.00
CA GLY A 53 -12.27 -2.55 13.31
C GLY A 53 -13.02 -3.24 12.17
N ARG A 54 -12.40 -3.36 10.97
CA ARG A 54 -13.00 -3.98 9.79
C ARG A 54 -12.22 -5.25 9.41
N ALA A 55 -12.90 -6.39 9.36
CA ALA A 55 -12.27 -7.67 9.03
C ALA A 55 -11.62 -7.69 7.62
N ASN A 56 -12.16 -6.90 6.69
CA ASN A 56 -11.67 -6.80 5.32
C ASN A 56 -10.67 -5.66 5.10
N CYS A 57 -10.03 -5.15 6.16
CA CYS A 57 -8.99 -4.13 6.07
C CYS A 57 -7.73 -4.57 6.82
N ALA A 58 -6.58 -4.10 6.37
CA ALA A 58 -5.31 -4.29 7.05
C ALA A 58 -4.39 -3.07 6.88
N VAL A 59 -3.62 -2.79 7.92
CA VAL A 59 -2.51 -1.85 7.89
C VAL A 59 -1.27 -2.62 8.30
N LEU A 60 -0.32 -2.75 7.40
CA LEU A 60 0.94 -3.46 7.61
C LEU A 60 2.09 -2.45 7.58
N LEU A 61 3.06 -2.64 8.43
CA LEU A 61 4.31 -1.89 8.39
C LEU A 61 5.50 -2.83 8.31
N ALA A 62 6.55 -2.38 7.65
CA ALA A 62 7.86 -3.00 7.66
C ALA A 62 8.81 -2.17 8.51
N GLU A 63 9.57 -2.83 9.38
CA GLU A 63 10.53 -2.22 10.29
C GLU A 63 11.94 -2.75 10.05
N VAL A 64 12.91 -1.85 10.13
CA VAL A 64 14.35 -2.14 10.22
C VAL A 64 14.87 -1.45 11.47
N ALA A 65 15.54 -2.18 12.35
CA ALA A 65 16.03 -1.67 13.64
C ALA A 65 14.95 -0.89 14.42
N SER A 66 13.73 -1.43 14.48
CA SER A 66 12.55 -0.84 15.14
C SER A 66 12.07 0.51 14.56
N GLN A 67 12.52 0.87 13.37
CA GLN A 67 12.06 2.05 12.66
C GLN A 67 11.17 1.65 11.48
N PRO A 68 9.96 2.22 11.33
CA PRO A 68 9.11 2.00 10.17
C PRO A 68 9.79 2.49 8.90
N VAL A 69 9.90 1.60 7.92
CA VAL A 69 10.51 1.88 6.61
C VAL A 69 9.57 1.57 5.45
N GLY A 70 8.46 0.89 5.70
CA GLY A 70 7.45 0.57 4.71
C GLY A 70 6.05 0.56 5.31
N LEU A 71 5.08 0.97 4.52
CA LEU A 71 3.66 1.00 4.88
C LEU A 71 2.85 0.41 3.74
N LEU A 72 2.00 -0.57 4.05
CA LEU A 72 0.99 -1.10 3.14
C LEU A 72 -0.38 -1.00 3.81
N THR A 73 -1.35 -0.50 3.07
CA THR A 73 -2.75 -0.52 3.49
C THR A 73 -3.57 -1.33 2.50
N ALA A 74 -4.41 -2.20 3.04
CA ALA A 74 -5.45 -2.90 2.30
C ALA A 74 -6.80 -2.40 2.81
N VAL A 75 -7.59 -1.82 1.92
CA VAL A 75 -8.90 -1.25 2.27
C VAL A 75 -9.99 -1.99 1.52
N GLY A 76 -10.77 -2.77 2.23
CA GLY A 76 -11.89 -3.52 1.69
C GLY A 76 -13.10 -2.66 1.36
N GLY A 77 -13.90 -3.12 0.42
CA GLY A 77 -15.17 -2.45 0.08
C GLY A 77 -16.14 -2.44 1.26
N GLU A 78 -16.94 -1.37 1.36
CA GLU A 78 -17.91 -1.19 2.45
C GLU A 78 -19.26 -1.84 2.14
N LEU A 79 -19.64 -1.87 0.88
CA LEU A 79 -20.92 -2.45 0.45
C LEU A 79 -20.79 -3.99 0.35
N ASN A 80 -21.88 -4.69 0.64
CA ASN A 80 -21.91 -6.17 0.62
C ASN A 80 -21.35 -6.79 -0.66
N ARG A 81 -21.65 -6.19 -1.82
CA ARG A 81 -21.17 -6.66 -3.11
C ARG A 81 -19.70 -6.39 -3.39
N LEU A 82 -19.02 -5.62 -2.54
CA LEU A 82 -17.60 -5.27 -2.65
C LEU A 82 -16.76 -5.82 -1.48
N ARG A 83 -17.37 -6.46 -0.48
CA ARG A 83 -16.67 -6.92 0.73
C ARG A 83 -15.56 -7.94 0.45
N HIS A 84 -15.67 -8.67 -0.66
CA HIS A 84 -14.68 -9.65 -1.10
C HIS A 84 -13.46 -9.04 -1.81
N SER A 85 -13.44 -7.73 -1.99
CA SER A 85 -12.37 -7.01 -2.70
C SER A 85 -11.70 -6.01 -1.77
N ALA A 86 -10.36 -5.86 -1.87
CA ALA A 86 -9.61 -4.85 -1.16
C ALA A 86 -8.58 -4.18 -2.07
N THR A 87 -8.48 -2.85 -1.96
CA THR A 87 -7.51 -2.04 -2.69
C THR A 87 -6.24 -1.88 -1.86
N LEU A 88 -5.08 -2.10 -2.47
CA LEU A 88 -3.77 -1.95 -1.86
C LEU A 88 -3.14 -0.59 -2.18
N ALA A 89 -2.47 -0.01 -1.19
CA ALA A 89 -1.53 1.08 -1.37
C ALA A 89 -0.24 0.75 -0.60
N LEU A 90 0.91 0.85 -1.26
CA LEU A 90 2.22 0.46 -0.74
C LEU A 90 3.25 1.57 -0.96
N GLY A 91 4.03 1.87 0.06
CA GLY A 91 5.22 2.70 -0.03
C GLY A 91 6.35 2.13 0.82
N VAL A 92 7.58 2.20 0.31
CA VAL A 92 8.82 1.85 1.03
C VAL A 92 9.79 3.00 0.88
N ALA A 93 10.41 3.43 1.99
CA ALA A 93 11.40 4.50 2.01
C ALA A 93 12.53 4.22 1.03
N LYS A 94 12.95 5.25 0.27
CA LYS A 94 13.93 5.14 -0.83
C LYS A 94 15.25 4.50 -0.38
N SER A 95 15.70 4.80 0.83
CA SER A 95 16.91 4.22 1.44
C SER A 95 16.84 2.69 1.63
N HIS A 96 15.65 2.08 1.48
CA HIS A 96 15.42 0.64 1.67
C HIS A 96 14.88 -0.04 0.40
N TRP A 97 14.97 0.63 -0.75
CA TRP A 97 14.63 0.01 -2.02
C TRP A 97 15.61 -1.11 -2.41
N GLY A 98 15.15 -2.05 -3.22
CA GLY A 98 15.98 -3.18 -3.69
C GLY A 98 16.25 -4.27 -2.65
N GLN A 99 15.77 -4.13 -1.40
CA GLN A 99 16.03 -5.06 -0.30
C GLN A 99 14.92 -6.13 -0.12
N GLY A 100 13.97 -6.23 -1.04
CA GLY A 100 12.89 -7.23 -0.97
C GLY A 100 11.72 -6.87 -0.06
N ILE A 101 11.76 -5.75 0.68
CA ILE A 101 10.75 -5.33 1.65
C ILE A 101 9.36 -5.21 1.01
N ALA A 102 9.25 -4.54 -0.13
CA ALA A 102 7.97 -4.40 -0.84
C ALA A 102 7.36 -5.77 -1.20
N THR A 103 8.18 -6.70 -1.68
CA THR A 103 7.74 -8.07 -2.00
C THR A 103 7.24 -8.81 -0.75
N ALA A 104 7.95 -8.68 0.38
CA ALA A 104 7.54 -9.30 1.63
C ALA A 104 6.21 -8.72 2.13
N MET A 105 6.03 -7.39 2.07
CA MET A 105 4.78 -6.74 2.47
C MET A 105 3.60 -7.16 1.61
N VAL A 106 3.79 -7.26 0.28
CA VAL A 106 2.71 -7.72 -0.63
C VAL A 106 2.37 -9.20 -0.36
N ARG A 107 3.37 -10.06 -0.11
CA ARG A 107 3.12 -11.46 0.27
C ARG A 107 2.37 -11.59 1.58
N GLU A 108 2.68 -10.75 2.57
CA GLU A 108 1.94 -10.72 3.84
C GLU A 108 0.50 -10.26 3.63
N ALA A 109 0.26 -9.25 2.77
CA ALA A 109 -1.09 -8.82 2.40
C ALA A 109 -1.86 -9.94 1.67
N VAL A 110 -1.20 -10.72 0.82
CA VAL A 110 -1.78 -11.90 0.16
C VAL A 110 -2.14 -12.98 1.18
N SER A 111 -1.25 -13.29 2.13
CA SER A 111 -1.53 -14.23 3.22
C SER A 111 -2.72 -13.79 4.06
N TRP A 112 -2.73 -12.52 4.46
CA TRP A 112 -3.85 -11.93 5.18
C TRP A 112 -5.17 -12.03 4.39
N SER A 113 -5.15 -11.77 3.08
CA SER A 113 -6.36 -11.79 2.25
C SER A 113 -7.07 -13.15 2.29
N THR A 114 -6.29 -14.23 2.33
CA THR A 114 -6.82 -15.59 2.45
C THR A 114 -7.57 -15.80 3.77
N THR A 115 -6.99 -15.37 4.89
CA THR A 115 -7.63 -15.51 6.20
C THR A 115 -8.80 -14.54 6.41
N ALA A 116 -8.79 -13.41 5.71
CA ALA A 116 -9.86 -12.40 5.76
C ALA A 116 -11.02 -12.66 4.79
N GLY A 117 -10.95 -13.74 3.99
CA GLY A 117 -12.00 -14.07 2.99
C GLY A 117 -12.04 -13.07 1.82
N ILE A 118 -10.91 -12.44 1.50
CA ILE A 118 -10.80 -11.50 0.37
C ILE A 118 -10.45 -12.31 -0.89
N ALA A 119 -11.38 -12.35 -1.83
CA ALA A 119 -11.20 -13.04 -3.10
C ALA A 119 -10.40 -12.23 -4.13
N ARG A 120 -10.34 -10.90 -3.97
CA ARG A 120 -9.70 -9.99 -4.92
C ARG A 120 -8.88 -8.93 -4.19
N LEU A 121 -7.60 -8.87 -4.49
CA LEU A 121 -6.72 -7.75 -4.19
C LEU A 121 -6.49 -6.93 -5.47
N GLU A 122 -6.62 -5.62 -5.39
CA GLU A 122 -6.41 -4.76 -6.55
C GLU A 122 -5.59 -3.52 -6.18
N LEU A 123 -4.98 -2.91 -7.17
CA LEU A 123 -4.21 -1.68 -7.04
C LEU A 123 -4.11 -0.94 -8.37
N THR A 124 -3.74 0.33 -8.31
CA THR A 124 -3.22 1.06 -9.48
C THR A 124 -1.74 1.37 -9.30
N VAL A 125 -1.01 1.41 -10.39
CA VAL A 125 0.43 1.72 -10.42
C VAL A 125 0.78 2.50 -11.67
N HIS A 126 1.61 3.54 -11.54
CA HIS A 126 2.12 4.28 -12.69
C HIS A 126 2.77 3.33 -13.69
N THR A 127 2.45 3.48 -14.98
CA THR A 127 3.02 2.61 -16.04
C THR A 127 4.54 2.71 -16.14
N THR A 128 5.13 3.78 -15.61
CA THR A 128 6.59 4.00 -15.56
C THR A 128 7.26 3.47 -14.30
N ASN A 129 6.49 3.04 -13.28
CA ASN A 129 7.05 2.47 -12.05
C ASN A 129 7.36 0.97 -12.23
N LEU A 130 8.37 0.68 -13.06
CA LEU A 130 8.75 -0.69 -13.42
C LEU A 130 9.14 -1.54 -12.21
N ALA A 131 9.73 -0.93 -11.19
CA ALA A 131 10.12 -1.63 -9.97
C ALA A 131 8.90 -2.14 -9.19
N ALA A 132 7.88 -1.32 -9.00
CA ALA A 132 6.64 -1.73 -8.34
C ALA A 132 5.86 -2.75 -9.16
N ILE A 133 5.75 -2.54 -10.48
CA ILE A 133 5.10 -3.49 -11.39
C ILE A 133 5.75 -4.87 -11.26
N ALA A 134 7.09 -4.94 -11.28
CA ALA A 134 7.82 -6.20 -11.11
C ALA A 134 7.56 -6.87 -9.75
N VAL A 135 7.37 -6.11 -8.67
CA VAL A 135 6.97 -6.64 -7.36
C VAL A 135 5.59 -7.29 -7.45
N TYR A 136 4.61 -6.58 -8.00
CA TYR A 136 3.24 -7.08 -8.09
C TYR A 136 3.13 -8.33 -8.97
N LEU A 137 3.78 -8.34 -10.15
CA LEU A 137 3.82 -9.52 -11.03
C LEU A 137 4.41 -10.74 -10.31
N ARG A 138 5.52 -10.58 -9.58
CA ARG A 138 6.13 -11.66 -8.78
C ARG A 138 5.25 -12.17 -7.65
N CYS A 139 4.29 -11.35 -7.19
CA CYS A 139 3.31 -11.72 -6.17
C CYS A 139 1.99 -12.25 -6.76
N GLY A 140 1.93 -12.50 -8.08
CA GLY A 140 0.78 -13.09 -8.76
C GLY A 140 -0.31 -12.09 -9.12
N PHE A 141 0.00 -10.79 -9.18
CA PHE A 141 -0.91 -9.80 -9.76
C PHE A 141 -0.79 -9.81 -11.28
N GLU A 142 -1.89 -9.54 -11.95
CA GLU A 142 -2.01 -9.43 -13.40
C GLU A 142 -2.51 -8.03 -13.78
N VAL A 143 -2.14 -7.55 -14.97
CA VAL A 143 -2.66 -6.30 -15.52
C VAL A 143 -4.05 -6.56 -16.10
N GLU A 144 -5.06 -5.85 -15.61
CA GLU A 144 -6.43 -5.91 -16.13
C GLU A 144 -6.75 -4.78 -17.09
N GLY A 145 -6.02 -3.67 -17.01
CA GLY A 145 -6.26 -2.55 -17.89
C GLY A 145 -5.30 -1.39 -17.68
N ARG A 146 -5.35 -0.42 -18.60
CA ARG A 146 -4.59 0.83 -18.55
C ARG A 146 -5.53 2.02 -18.45
N ARG A 147 -5.40 2.79 -17.40
CA ARG A 147 -6.10 4.06 -17.19
C ARG A 147 -5.28 5.17 -17.81
N ARG A 148 -5.73 5.68 -18.95
CA ARG A 148 -5.02 6.74 -19.66
C ARG A 148 -5.26 8.09 -19.02
N LYS A 149 -4.21 8.93 -18.90
CA LYS A 149 -4.26 10.26 -18.28
C LYS A 149 -4.89 10.22 -16.89
N SER A 150 -4.56 9.21 -16.12
CA SER A 150 -5.15 8.94 -14.80
C SER A 150 -4.74 9.99 -13.78
N LEU A 151 -3.50 10.46 -13.86
CA LEU A 151 -2.92 11.46 -12.96
C LEU A 151 -2.28 12.59 -13.77
N PHE A 152 -2.08 13.74 -13.11
CA PHE A 152 -1.31 14.86 -13.64
C PHE A 152 -0.15 15.11 -12.67
N VAL A 153 1.07 14.84 -13.10
CA VAL A 153 2.28 14.85 -12.26
C VAL A 153 3.34 15.68 -12.95
N ASP A 154 3.89 16.67 -12.27
CA ASP A 154 4.97 17.53 -12.77
C ASP A 154 4.68 18.12 -14.17
N GLY A 155 3.44 18.56 -14.41
CA GLY A 155 3.03 19.17 -15.67
C GLY A 155 2.72 18.19 -16.81
N ALA A 156 2.70 16.88 -16.55
CA ALA A 156 2.43 15.85 -17.55
C ALA A 156 1.32 14.88 -17.10
N TYR A 157 0.55 14.37 -18.07
CA TYR A 157 -0.40 13.28 -17.77
C TYR A 157 0.35 11.96 -17.66
N VAL A 158 0.00 11.20 -16.63
CA VAL A 158 0.55 9.87 -16.36
C VAL A 158 -0.56 8.83 -16.46
N ASP A 159 -0.23 7.70 -17.08
CA ASP A 159 -1.12 6.56 -17.12
C ASP A 159 -0.83 5.59 -15.97
N GLU A 160 -1.85 4.85 -15.54
CA GLU A 160 -1.72 3.79 -14.56
C GLU A 160 -2.16 2.45 -15.14
N TYR A 161 -1.52 1.36 -14.71
CA TYR A 161 -2.11 0.03 -14.81
C TYR A 161 -3.06 -0.21 -13.63
N LEU A 162 -4.23 -0.76 -13.93
CA LEU A 162 -5.05 -1.46 -12.96
C LEU A 162 -4.53 -2.90 -12.91
N MET A 163 -4.12 -3.34 -11.73
CA MET A 163 -3.65 -4.71 -11.51
C MET A 163 -4.47 -5.39 -10.43
N SER A 164 -4.68 -6.67 -10.57
CA SER A 164 -5.37 -7.48 -9.56
C SER A 164 -4.73 -8.84 -9.35
N ARG A 165 -5.00 -9.42 -8.20
CA ARG A 165 -4.71 -10.80 -7.87
C ARG A 165 -5.97 -11.43 -7.30
N LEU A 166 -6.39 -12.54 -7.89
CA LEU A 166 -7.51 -13.34 -7.38
C LEU A 166 -7.00 -14.42 -6.42
N ALA A 167 -7.78 -14.73 -5.39
CA ALA A 167 -7.54 -15.91 -4.58
C ALA A 167 -7.64 -17.17 -5.46
N ALA A 168 -6.83 -18.19 -5.17
CA ALA A 168 -7.03 -19.50 -5.78
C ALA A 168 -8.41 -20.04 -5.39
N ALA A 169 -9.09 -20.64 -6.38
CA ALA A 169 -10.37 -21.32 -6.18
C ALA A 169 -10.22 -22.51 -5.24
#